data_ecc6fe85e99fd2d7f19f191d768609a5
#
_entry.id   ecc6fe85e99fd2d7f19f191d768609a5
#
_cell.length_a   1.000
_cell.length_b   1.000
_cell.length_c   1.000
_cell.angle_alpha   90.00
_cell.angle_beta   90.00
_cell.angle_gamma   90.00
#
_symmetry.space_group_name_H-M   'P 1'
#
loop_
_entity.id
_entity.type
_entity.pdbx_description
1 polymer ?
#
loop_
_entity_poly.entity_id
_entity_poly.type
_entity_poly.pdbx_seq_one_letter_code
_entity_poly.pdbx_strand_id
1 'polypeptide(L)'
;MMKRIGRVVLGMVGAFLICTPATAAADDFCTHLRALLSDPPSGFVALRGASQSAIWPRWSAKPFLPHANCEITGTADRPDAELRCVINDKATPSVTTAFFAQTRASIEACLKKLPNGASFTLADSKNAADGFVGMTTIWDSRSKTEHVQIELTNDTVFGAARTSFSVTYRKR
;
A
#
# COMPACT_ATOMS: atom_id res chain seq x y z
N MET A 1 -42.45 22.37 -59.74
CA MET A 1 -42.37 21.39 -58.64
C MET A 1 -40.91 20.96 -58.48
N MET A 2 -40.17 21.57 -57.58
CA MET A 2 -38.77 21.23 -57.33
C MET A 2 -38.67 20.53 -55.99
N LYS A 3 -38.26 19.24 -55.95
CA LYS A 3 -37.96 18.47 -54.77
C LYS A 3 -36.54 18.81 -54.27
N ARG A 4 -36.42 19.39 -53.08
CA ARG A 4 -35.14 19.59 -52.39
C ARG A 4 -34.80 18.28 -51.64
N ILE A 5 -33.65 17.70 -51.94
CA ILE A 5 -33.05 16.56 -51.27
C ILE A 5 -32.18 17.13 -50.14
N GLY A 6 -32.63 16.88 -48.90
CA GLY A 6 -31.82 17.23 -47.70
C GLY A 6 -30.72 16.20 -47.49
N ARG A 7 -29.48 16.65 -47.44
CA ARG A 7 -28.30 15.85 -47.01
C ARG A 7 -28.27 15.80 -45.49
N VAL A 8 -28.44 14.61 -44.94
CA VAL A 8 -28.18 14.32 -43.52
C VAL A 8 -26.66 14.06 -43.36
N VAL A 9 -25.97 14.95 -42.65
CA VAL A 9 -24.57 14.75 -42.25
C VAL A 9 -24.59 13.99 -40.92
N LEU A 10 -24.25 12.69 -40.99
CA LEU A 10 -23.99 11.89 -39.78
C LEU A 10 -22.65 12.30 -39.19
N GLY A 11 -22.64 13.05 -38.10
CA GLY A 11 -21.47 13.33 -37.30
C GLY A 11 -21.08 12.09 -36.51
N MET A 12 -19.97 11.45 -36.85
CA MET A 12 -19.30 10.46 -36.00
C MET A 12 -18.67 11.17 -34.78
N VAL A 13 -19.29 11.04 -33.63
CA VAL A 13 -18.72 11.40 -32.36
C VAL A 13 -17.74 10.28 -31.98
N GLY A 14 -16.46 10.49 -32.28
CA GLY A 14 -15.38 9.60 -31.81
C GLY A 14 -15.26 9.71 -30.29
N ALA A 15 -15.65 8.68 -29.57
CA ALA A 15 -15.37 8.54 -28.15
C ALA A 15 -13.86 8.30 -28.00
N PHE A 16 -13.09 9.34 -27.67
CA PHE A 16 -11.73 9.20 -27.18
C PHE A 16 -11.78 8.57 -25.80
N LEU A 17 -11.57 7.26 -25.72
CA LEU A 17 -11.23 6.56 -24.49
C LEU A 17 -9.87 7.10 -24.01
N ILE A 18 -9.90 8.03 -23.07
CA ILE A 18 -8.72 8.48 -22.35
C ILE A 18 -8.34 7.30 -21.43
N CYS A 19 -7.47 6.41 -21.92
CA CYS A 19 -6.76 5.45 -21.09
C CYS A 19 -5.81 6.23 -20.18
N THR A 20 -6.25 6.56 -18.97
CA THR A 20 -5.39 7.11 -17.93
C THR A 20 -4.32 6.09 -17.55
N PRO A 21 -3.04 6.49 -17.38
CA PRO A 21 -1.94 5.57 -17.14
C PRO A 21 -1.98 5.02 -15.71
N ALA A 22 -2.70 3.93 -15.51
CA ALA A 22 -2.62 3.15 -14.27
C ALA A 22 -1.23 2.51 -14.06
N THR A 23 -0.41 2.45 -15.11
CA THR A 23 0.93 1.85 -15.09
C THR A 23 1.96 2.69 -14.36
N ALA A 24 1.92 4.02 -14.45
CA ALA A 24 2.92 4.90 -13.82
C ALA A 24 2.84 4.84 -12.27
N ALA A 25 1.64 4.78 -11.70
CA ALA A 25 1.47 4.71 -10.25
C ALA A 25 1.91 3.36 -9.66
N ALA A 26 1.78 2.27 -10.43
CA ALA A 26 2.20 0.94 -10.00
C ALA A 26 3.72 0.78 -10.02
N ASP A 27 4.41 1.40 -10.98
CA ASP A 27 5.87 1.37 -11.07
C ASP A 27 6.51 2.23 -9.96
N ASP A 28 5.90 3.35 -9.58
CA ASP A 28 6.34 4.18 -8.48
C ASP A 28 6.19 3.45 -7.13
N PHE A 29 5.05 2.79 -6.89
CA PHE A 29 4.83 1.96 -5.71
C PHE A 29 5.89 0.86 -5.59
N CYS A 30 6.17 0.13 -6.68
CA CYS A 30 7.16 -0.93 -6.66
C CYS A 30 8.59 -0.42 -6.43
N THR A 31 8.91 0.76 -6.92
CA THR A 31 10.20 1.42 -6.68
C THR A 31 10.37 1.75 -5.20
N HIS A 32 9.34 2.30 -4.56
CA HIS A 32 9.35 2.59 -3.13
C HIS A 32 9.39 1.31 -2.28
N LEU A 33 8.58 0.29 -2.61
CA LEU A 33 8.60 -0.98 -1.90
C LEU A 33 9.97 -1.67 -2.01
N ARG A 34 10.61 -1.62 -3.18
CA ARG A 34 11.96 -2.13 -3.39
C ARG A 34 12.97 -1.40 -2.51
N ALA A 35 12.91 -0.08 -2.45
CA ALA A 35 13.78 0.73 -1.61
C ALA A 35 13.61 0.36 -0.12
N LEU A 36 12.37 0.19 0.35
CA LEU A 36 12.07 -0.29 1.71
C LEU A 36 12.69 -1.65 2.00
N LEU A 37 12.55 -2.60 1.08
CA LEU A 37 13.04 -3.96 1.26
C LEU A 37 14.56 -4.09 1.06
N SER A 38 15.23 -3.04 0.53
CA SER A 38 16.69 -3.00 0.36
C SER A 38 17.41 -2.42 1.57
N ASP A 39 16.72 -1.66 2.42
CA ASP A 39 17.31 -0.93 3.56
C ASP A 39 16.74 -1.33 4.95
N PRO A 40 16.26 -2.58 5.14
CA PRO A 40 15.73 -2.98 6.43
C PRO A 40 16.74 -2.87 7.57
N PRO A 41 18.04 -3.22 7.39
CA PRO A 41 19.02 -3.19 8.48
C PRO A 41 19.28 -1.80 9.06
N SER A 42 19.04 -0.74 8.28
CA SER A 42 19.18 0.65 8.76
C SER A 42 17.96 1.13 9.56
N GLY A 43 16.89 0.32 9.66
CA GLY A 43 15.65 0.72 10.31
C GLY A 43 14.94 1.86 9.59
N PHE A 44 14.98 1.84 8.26
CA PHE A 44 14.33 2.83 7.40
C PHE A 44 14.83 4.28 7.59
N VAL A 45 16.10 4.47 7.96
CA VAL A 45 16.68 5.81 8.24
C VAL A 45 16.48 6.78 7.09
N ALA A 46 16.63 6.33 5.84
CA ALA A 46 16.46 7.17 4.66
C ALA A 46 15.03 7.74 4.49
N LEU A 47 14.03 7.11 5.13
CA LEU A 47 12.63 7.50 5.08
C LEU A 47 12.18 8.30 6.31
N ARG A 48 13.01 8.37 7.35
CA ARG A 48 12.66 9.11 8.56
C ARG A 48 12.56 10.59 8.26
N GLY A 49 11.49 11.19 8.73
CA GLY A 49 11.29 12.63 8.79
C GLY A 49 11.55 13.17 10.19
N ALA A 50 10.76 14.17 10.60
CA ALA A 50 10.89 14.76 11.93
C ALA A 50 10.58 13.74 13.03
N SER A 51 11.35 13.79 14.13
CA SER A 51 11.02 13.04 15.35
C SER A 51 9.70 13.53 15.93
N GLN A 52 8.84 12.59 16.28
CA GLN A 52 7.51 12.89 16.83
C GLN A 52 7.43 12.66 18.34
N SER A 53 8.47 12.09 18.94
CA SER A 53 8.49 11.81 20.37
C SER A 53 9.90 11.86 20.91
N ALA A 54 10.04 12.42 22.11
CA ALA A 54 11.31 12.42 22.86
C ALA A 54 11.53 11.14 23.67
N ILE A 55 10.45 10.37 23.94
CA ILE A 55 10.51 9.21 24.84
C ILE A 55 10.56 7.90 24.05
N TRP A 56 9.79 7.82 22.96
CA TRP A 56 9.70 6.64 22.11
C TRP A 56 10.27 6.97 20.73
N PRO A 57 11.21 6.19 20.18
CA PRO A 57 11.72 6.39 18.84
C PRO A 57 10.60 6.31 17.82
N ARG A 58 10.08 7.46 17.42
CA ARG A 58 8.99 7.62 16.46
C ARG A 58 9.27 8.81 15.56
N TRP A 59 9.18 8.58 14.27
CA TRP A 59 9.43 9.58 13.23
C TRP A 59 8.25 9.64 12.28
N SER A 60 7.95 10.84 11.77
CA SER A 60 7.16 10.92 10.56
C SER A 60 7.90 10.20 9.44
N ALA A 61 7.18 9.56 8.54
CA ALA A 61 7.77 9.01 7.32
C ALA A 61 7.31 9.83 6.11
N LYS A 62 8.15 9.86 5.09
CA LYS A 62 7.73 10.35 3.78
C LYS A 62 6.55 9.51 3.31
N PRO A 63 5.49 10.10 2.73
CA PRO A 63 4.34 9.36 2.24
C PRO A 63 4.79 8.27 1.26
N PHE A 64 4.43 7.04 1.56
CA PHE A 64 4.71 5.87 0.72
C PHE A 64 3.53 5.54 -0.18
N LEU A 65 2.34 5.82 0.30
CA LEU A 65 1.09 5.62 -0.41
C LEU A 65 0.35 6.95 -0.54
N PRO A 66 -0.37 7.19 -1.65
CA PRO A 66 -1.20 8.38 -1.79
C PRO A 66 -2.19 8.49 -0.63
N HIS A 67 -2.34 9.69 -0.09
CA HIS A 67 -3.29 10.01 0.99
C HIS A 67 -3.07 9.22 2.30
N ALA A 68 -1.90 8.61 2.49
CA ALA A 68 -1.56 7.91 3.72
C ALA A 68 -0.76 8.78 4.68
N ASN A 69 -1.04 8.63 5.97
CA ASN A 69 -0.17 9.09 7.04
C ASN A 69 0.78 7.96 7.41
N CYS A 70 2.06 8.17 7.22
CA CYS A 70 3.08 7.17 7.48
C CYS A 70 3.95 7.58 8.67
N GLU A 71 4.29 6.60 9.49
CA GLU A 71 5.21 6.74 10.61
C GLU A 71 6.21 5.59 10.64
N ILE A 72 7.38 5.85 11.20
CA ILE A 72 8.37 4.83 11.49
C ILE A 72 8.50 4.74 12.99
N THR A 73 8.36 3.55 13.52
CA THR A 73 8.65 3.22 14.90
C THR A 73 9.83 2.26 14.96
N GLY A 74 10.61 2.35 16.02
CA GLY A 74 11.78 1.48 16.19
C GLY A 74 12.43 1.73 17.53
N THR A 75 13.55 1.09 17.78
CA THR A 75 14.39 1.38 18.94
C THR A 75 15.67 2.04 18.45
N ALA A 76 16.20 3.00 19.21
CA ALA A 76 17.46 3.68 18.87
C ALA A 76 18.62 2.68 18.78
N ASP A 77 18.57 1.62 19.60
CA ASP A 77 19.66 0.68 19.84
C ASP A 77 19.42 -0.69 19.20
N ARG A 78 18.28 -0.90 18.55
CA ARG A 78 17.96 -2.17 17.89
C ARG A 78 17.61 -1.95 16.44
N PRO A 79 18.00 -2.87 15.55
CA PRO A 79 17.68 -2.79 14.14
C PRO A 79 16.21 -3.11 13.83
N ASP A 80 15.41 -3.38 14.88
CA ASP A 80 13.99 -3.62 14.73
C ASP A 80 13.27 -2.32 14.39
N ALA A 81 12.59 -2.28 13.28
CA ALA A 81 11.83 -1.10 12.84
C ALA A 81 10.54 -1.51 12.13
N GLU A 82 9.54 -0.66 12.27
CA GLU A 82 8.28 -0.78 11.55
C GLU A 82 7.97 0.54 10.85
N LEU A 83 7.75 0.47 9.55
CA LEU A 83 7.06 1.50 8.79
C LEU A 83 5.58 1.16 8.76
N ARG A 84 4.73 2.07 9.21
CA ARG A 84 3.28 1.91 9.17
C ARG A 84 2.63 3.10 8.47
N CYS A 85 1.77 2.81 7.51
CA CYS A 85 0.96 3.79 6.81
C CYS A 85 -0.52 3.50 7.04
N VAL A 86 -1.27 4.50 7.46
CA VAL A 86 -2.73 4.43 7.59
C VAL A 86 -3.36 5.30 6.52
N ILE A 87 -4.23 4.70 5.73
CA ILE A 87 -4.93 5.35 4.66
C ILE A 87 -6.32 5.71 5.17
N ASN A 88 -6.59 6.96 5.13
CA ASN A 88 -7.77 7.72 5.47
C ASN A 88 -8.91 6.95 6.16
N ASP A 89 -9.09 7.22 7.42
CA ASP A 89 -10.12 6.72 8.33
C ASP A 89 -11.55 7.24 8.06
N LYS A 90 -11.72 8.10 7.04
CA LYS A 90 -13.04 8.65 6.65
C LYS A 90 -13.61 8.04 5.37
N ALA A 91 -12.95 7.02 4.81
CA ALA A 91 -13.40 6.36 3.60
C ALA A 91 -14.59 5.42 3.90
N THR A 92 -15.44 5.24 2.89
CA THR A 92 -16.51 4.23 2.98
C THR A 92 -15.93 2.83 2.89
N PRO A 93 -16.60 1.79 3.44
CA PRO A 93 -16.11 0.41 3.35
C PRO A 93 -15.84 -0.08 1.94
N SER A 94 -16.63 0.38 0.95
CA SER A 94 -16.42 0.03 -0.46
C SER A 94 -15.11 0.61 -1.02
N VAL A 95 -14.78 1.85 -0.65
CA VAL A 95 -13.54 2.52 -1.08
C VAL A 95 -12.33 1.84 -0.46
N THR A 96 -12.37 1.53 0.84
CA THR A 96 -11.26 0.84 1.53
C THR A 96 -11.06 -0.58 0.99
N THR A 97 -12.14 -1.30 0.68
CA THR A 97 -12.05 -2.65 0.09
C THR A 97 -11.43 -2.61 -1.31
N ALA A 98 -11.83 -1.67 -2.15
CA ALA A 98 -11.24 -1.50 -3.49
C ALA A 98 -9.75 -1.13 -3.40
N PHE A 99 -9.41 -0.20 -2.50
CA PHE A 99 -8.03 0.20 -2.27
C PHE A 99 -7.18 -0.97 -1.74
N PHE A 100 -7.69 -1.74 -0.78
CA PHE A 100 -7.03 -2.95 -0.27
C PHE A 100 -6.74 -3.93 -1.41
N ALA A 101 -7.73 -4.25 -2.25
CA ALA A 101 -7.55 -5.18 -3.35
C ALA A 101 -6.50 -4.68 -4.37
N GLN A 102 -6.52 -3.40 -4.70
CA GLN A 102 -5.55 -2.78 -5.61
C GLN A 102 -4.14 -2.79 -5.01
N THR A 103 -3.99 -2.41 -3.75
CA THR A 103 -2.69 -2.39 -3.06
C THR A 103 -2.12 -3.79 -2.93
N ARG A 104 -2.95 -4.78 -2.58
CA ARG A 104 -2.56 -6.18 -2.55
C ARG A 104 -1.99 -6.65 -3.89
N ALA A 105 -2.73 -6.41 -4.97
CA ALA A 105 -2.29 -6.78 -6.32
C ALA A 105 -0.96 -6.10 -6.69
N SER A 106 -0.76 -4.84 -6.29
CA SER A 106 0.49 -4.11 -6.52
C SER A 106 1.66 -4.70 -5.74
N ILE A 107 1.46 -5.10 -4.48
CA ILE A 107 2.48 -5.78 -3.67
C ILE A 107 2.87 -7.10 -4.33
N GLU A 108 1.90 -7.95 -4.67
CA GLU A 108 2.15 -9.25 -5.30
C GLU A 108 2.88 -9.12 -6.65
N ALA A 109 2.47 -8.15 -7.49
CA ALA A 109 3.13 -7.88 -8.75
C ALA A 109 4.57 -7.39 -8.57
N CYS A 110 4.82 -6.57 -7.54
CA CYS A 110 6.14 -6.08 -7.21
C CYS A 110 7.04 -7.19 -6.67
N LEU A 111 6.58 -8.00 -5.72
CA LEU A 111 7.36 -9.11 -5.16
C LEU A 111 7.80 -10.10 -6.24
N LYS A 112 6.96 -10.39 -7.24
CA LYS A 112 7.33 -11.24 -8.39
C LYS A 112 8.52 -10.69 -9.20
N LYS A 113 8.74 -9.37 -9.18
CA LYS A 113 9.84 -8.69 -9.90
C LYS A 113 11.11 -8.56 -9.05
N LEU A 114 11.07 -8.87 -7.75
CA LEU A 114 12.21 -8.76 -6.86
C LEU A 114 13.05 -10.04 -6.88
N PRO A 115 14.40 -9.94 -6.81
CA PRO A 115 15.28 -11.11 -6.76
C PRO A 115 14.94 -12.06 -5.61
N ASN A 116 14.56 -11.52 -4.45
CA ASN A 116 14.20 -12.28 -3.25
C ASN A 116 12.69 -12.39 -3.04
N GLY A 117 11.89 -12.00 -4.02
CA GLY A 117 10.42 -11.98 -3.90
C GLY A 117 9.82 -13.36 -3.69
N ALA A 118 10.44 -14.40 -4.25
CA ALA A 118 10.04 -15.79 -4.07
C ALA A 118 10.23 -16.32 -2.62
N SER A 119 11.00 -15.61 -1.78
CA SER A 119 11.18 -15.97 -0.36
C SER A 119 10.00 -15.55 0.52
N PHE A 120 9.09 -14.74 0.00
CA PHE A 120 7.91 -14.31 0.74
C PHE A 120 6.80 -15.36 0.65
N THR A 121 6.33 -15.81 1.81
CA THR A 121 5.15 -16.68 1.94
C THR A 121 3.92 -15.83 2.20
N LEU A 122 2.82 -16.14 1.53
CA LEU A 122 1.56 -15.43 1.64
C LEU A 122 0.65 -16.13 2.64
N ALA A 123 0.06 -15.38 3.56
CA ALA A 123 -1.00 -15.83 4.45
C ALA A 123 -2.13 -14.80 4.50
N ASP A 124 -3.35 -15.27 4.37
CA ASP A 124 -4.57 -14.48 4.54
C ASP A 124 -5.28 -14.88 5.83
N SER A 125 -5.77 -13.90 6.56
CA SER A 125 -6.62 -14.12 7.72
C SER A 125 -7.85 -13.22 7.66
N LYS A 126 -8.98 -13.73 8.16
CA LYS A 126 -10.20 -12.96 8.38
C LYS A 126 -10.48 -12.98 9.86
N ASN A 127 -10.60 -11.81 10.44
CA ASN A 127 -10.93 -11.65 11.85
C ASN A 127 -12.31 -11.02 11.96
N ALA A 128 -13.16 -11.62 12.79
CA ALA A 128 -14.44 -11.05 13.18
C ALA A 128 -14.55 -11.19 14.70
N ALA A 129 -14.64 -10.08 15.39
CA ALA A 129 -14.90 -9.99 16.83
C ALA A 129 -15.87 -8.84 17.07
N ASP A 130 -16.38 -8.69 18.26
CA ASP A 130 -17.36 -7.67 18.63
C ASP A 130 -16.92 -6.26 18.15
N GLY A 131 -17.65 -5.72 17.17
CA GLY A 131 -17.39 -4.40 16.59
C GLY A 131 -16.17 -4.31 15.66
N PHE A 132 -15.51 -5.43 15.38
CA PHE A 132 -14.37 -5.50 14.47
C PHE A 132 -14.62 -6.53 13.36
N VAL A 133 -14.47 -6.11 12.12
CA VAL A 133 -14.43 -7.01 10.95
C VAL A 133 -13.23 -6.62 10.14
N GLY A 134 -12.31 -7.56 9.94
CA GLY A 134 -11.08 -7.26 9.23
C GLY A 134 -10.59 -8.39 8.33
N MET A 135 -9.84 -8.02 7.32
CA MET A 135 -9.09 -8.92 6.46
C MET A 135 -7.62 -8.47 6.47
N THR A 136 -6.73 -9.39 6.78
CA THR A 136 -5.29 -9.15 6.80
C THR A 136 -4.61 -10.08 5.82
N THR A 137 -3.74 -9.52 4.99
CA THR A 137 -2.83 -10.27 4.13
C THR A 137 -1.41 -10.03 4.60
N ILE A 138 -0.65 -11.08 4.82
CA ILE A 138 0.73 -11.05 5.29
C ILE A 138 1.62 -11.73 4.26
N TRP A 139 2.69 -11.04 3.87
CA TRP A 139 3.82 -11.61 3.13
C TRP A 139 5.00 -11.67 4.09
N ASP A 140 5.47 -12.85 4.36
CA ASP A 140 6.47 -13.14 5.40
C ASP A 140 7.71 -13.78 4.78
N SER A 141 8.87 -13.19 5.01
CA SER A 141 10.17 -13.71 4.62
C SER A 141 11.09 -13.85 5.83
N ARG A 142 11.56 -15.06 6.07
CA ARG A 142 12.41 -15.40 7.22
C ARG A 142 13.72 -16.01 6.76
N SER A 143 14.79 -15.45 7.25
CA SER A 143 16.13 -16.04 7.16
C SER A 143 16.64 -16.44 8.56
N LYS A 144 17.88 -16.96 8.63
CA LYS A 144 18.50 -17.26 9.92
C LYS A 144 18.76 -16.02 10.77
N THR A 145 18.96 -14.88 10.14
CA THR A 145 19.39 -13.63 10.77
C THR A 145 18.35 -12.52 10.73
N GLU A 146 17.35 -12.65 9.87
CA GLU A 146 16.42 -11.57 9.57
C GLU A 146 15.01 -12.08 9.37
N HIS A 147 14.06 -11.24 9.74
CA HIS A 147 12.64 -11.44 9.50
C HIS A 147 12.07 -10.14 8.90
N VAL A 148 11.51 -10.23 7.71
CA VAL A 148 10.81 -9.14 7.04
C VAL A 148 9.37 -9.53 6.84
N GLN A 149 8.46 -8.69 7.31
CA GLN A 149 7.03 -8.89 7.18
C GLN A 149 6.41 -7.68 6.51
N ILE A 150 5.62 -7.92 5.47
CA ILE A 150 4.73 -6.92 4.87
C ILE A 150 3.31 -7.29 5.29
N GLU A 151 2.58 -6.35 5.83
CA GLU A 151 1.20 -6.55 6.25
C GLU A 151 0.29 -5.51 5.62
N LEU A 152 -0.82 -5.97 5.06
CA LEU A 152 -1.89 -5.14 4.55
C LEU A 152 -3.18 -5.53 5.25
N THR A 153 -3.79 -4.60 5.95
CA THR A 153 -5.03 -4.82 6.69
C THR A 153 -6.12 -3.89 6.18
N ASN A 154 -7.31 -4.43 5.96
CA ASN A 154 -8.53 -3.65 5.78
C ASN A 154 -9.47 -4.01 6.92
N ASP A 155 -9.76 -3.07 7.78
CA ASP A 155 -10.59 -3.28 8.94
C ASP A 155 -11.73 -2.26 9.05
N THR A 156 -12.78 -2.65 9.76
CA THR A 156 -13.85 -1.77 10.20
C THR A 156 -13.95 -1.88 11.71
N VAL A 157 -13.67 -0.79 12.38
CA VAL A 157 -13.72 -0.69 13.85
C VAL A 157 -14.80 0.31 14.21
N PHE A 158 -15.84 -0.14 14.94
CA PHE A 158 -17.00 0.68 15.31
C PHE A 158 -17.60 1.47 14.15
N GLY A 159 -17.70 0.85 12.96
CA GLY A 159 -18.26 1.45 11.75
C GLY A 159 -17.30 2.34 10.94
N ALA A 160 -16.13 2.63 11.44
CA ALA A 160 -15.09 3.33 10.68
C ALA A 160 -14.22 2.35 9.89
N ALA A 161 -14.22 2.48 8.57
CA ALA A 161 -13.41 1.65 7.69
C ALA A 161 -12.03 2.29 7.48
N ARG A 162 -10.97 1.47 7.57
CA ARG A 162 -9.60 1.91 7.30
C ARG A 162 -8.80 0.82 6.62
N THR A 163 -7.79 1.22 5.87
CA THR A 163 -6.76 0.32 5.36
C THR A 163 -5.41 0.75 5.94
N SER A 164 -4.66 -0.20 6.45
CA SER A 164 -3.29 0.03 6.89
C SER A 164 -2.32 -0.89 6.16
N PHE A 165 -1.14 -0.34 5.91
CA PHE A 165 0.00 -1.06 5.33
C PHE A 165 1.17 -0.92 6.28
N SER A 166 1.87 -2.01 6.57
CA SER A 166 3.11 -1.94 7.33
C SER A 166 4.20 -2.83 6.75
N VAL A 167 5.44 -2.42 6.98
CA VAL A 167 6.64 -3.23 6.74
C VAL A 167 7.40 -3.30 8.05
N THR A 168 7.54 -4.48 8.59
CA THR A 168 8.28 -4.75 9.82
C THR A 168 9.57 -5.47 9.49
N TYR A 169 10.66 -4.98 10.05
CA TYR A 169 11.96 -5.63 10.03
C TYR A 169 12.39 -6.00 11.45
N ARG A 170 12.87 -7.21 11.63
CA ARG A 170 13.45 -7.70 12.89
C ARG A 170 14.74 -8.44 12.62
N LYS A 171 15.79 -8.11 13.37
CA LYS A 171 17.00 -8.90 13.43
C LYS A 171 16.81 -10.03 14.45
N ARG A 172 17.22 -11.24 14.09
CA ARG A 172 17.17 -12.41 14.96
C ARG A 172 18.50 -12.63 15.68
#